data_623ad78b8a70a84e58e650855aa50bc2
#
_entry.id   623ad78b8a70a84e58e650855aa50bc2
#
_cell.length_a   1.000
_cell.length_b   1.000
_cell.length_c   1.000
_cell.angle_alpha   90.00
_cell.angle_beta   90.00
_cell.angle_gamma   90.00
#
_symmetry.space_group_name_H-M   'P 1'
#
loop_
_entity.id
_entity.type
_entity.pdbx_description
1 polymer ?
#
loop_
_entity_poly.entity_id
_entity_poly.type
_entity_poly.pdbx_seq_one_letter_code
_entity_poly.pdbx_strand_id
1 'polypeptide(L)'
;MSYAIADLHGNSLRFQPQYFPEQSEMTKDDYMIVCGDFGCVWNGDKSDDPQLDWLEALPFTVLFVDGNHENFDALKEYPVEQWRGGKVHKIRPHVIHLMRGQAFELQGHTFFIMGGAQSHDIADGILDMDSSDFYERYDSLCRNHSQFHINHISWWEEEMPSDEEYAEARQTLERLGWKVDYVITHCAPTAIQQKINADFKPDKLTDFLEEIRCRS
;
A
#
# COMPACT_ATOMS: atom_id res chain seq x y z
N MET A 1 -19.65 -6.69 -6.17
CA MET A 1 -19.49 -5.24 -5.90
C MET A 1 -18.05 -4.96 -5.51
N SER A 2 -17.50 -3.78 -5.86
CA SER A 2 -16.16 -3.38 -5.39
C SER A 2 -16.21 -1.95 -4.87
N TYR A 3 -15.62 -1.74 -3.70
CA TYR A 3 -15.46 -0.45 -3.06
C TYR A 3 -13.98 -0.17 -2.86
N ALA A 4 -13.59 1.10 -2.80
CA ALA A 4 -12.23 1.52 -2.50
C ALA A 4 -12.23 2.51 -1.33
N ILE A 5 -11.21 2.39 -0.49
CA ILE A 5 -10.97 3.27 0.66
C ILE A 5 -9.47 3.48 0.79
N ALA A 6 -9.03 4.56 1.42
CA ALA A 6 -7.62 4.84 1.66
C ALA A 6 -7.34 5.03 3.15
N ASP A 7 -6.06 4.89 3.51
CA ASP A 7 -5.45 5.25 4.78
C ASP A 7 -6.14 4.65 6.00
N LEU A 8 -5.99 3.34 6.20
CA LEU A 8 -6.51 2.68 7.41
C LEU A 8 -5.60 2.90 8.61
N HIS A 9 -4.28 2.87 8.43
CA HIS A 9 -3.29 2.93 9.52
C HIS A 9 -3.65 2.00 10.70
N GLY A 10 -4.03 0.76 10.38
CA GLY A 10 -4.49 -0.20 11.37
C GLY A 10 -5.87 0.09 11.97
N ASN A 11 -6.54 1.20 11.59
CA ASN A 11 -7.85 1.56 12.12
C ASN A 11 -8.99 1.05 11.23
N SER A 12 -9.47 -0.14 11.52
CA SER A 12 -10.55 -0.82 10.78
C SER A 12 -11.97 -0.40 11.18
N LEU A 13 -12.15 0.64 11.99
CA LEU A 13 -13.48 1.11 12.45
C LEU A 13 -14.42 1.41 11.28
N ARG A 14 -13.90 1.89 10.16
CA ARG A 14 -14.69 2.21 8.95
C ARG A 14 -15.38 0.99 8.34
N PHE A 15 -14.96 -0.24 8.67
CA PHE A 15 -15.59 -1.48 8.22
C PHE A 15 -16.69 -1.97 9.15
N GLN A 16 -16.98 -1.27 10.24
CA GLN A 16 -18.10 -1.62 11.09
C GLN A 16 -19.45 -1.32 10.38
N PRO A 17 -20.49 -2.14 10.57
CA PRO A 17 -21.78 -1.99 9.88
C PRO A 17 -22.43 -0.61 10.02
N GLN A 18 -22.17 0.10 11.11
CA GLN A 18 -22.70 1.44 11.34
C GLN A 18 -22.07 2.50 10.41
N TYR A 19 -20.82 2.29 9.91
CA TYR A 19 -20.13 3.19 9.00
C TYR A 19 -20.13 2.70 7.56
N PHE A 20 -20.39 1.41 7.36
CA PHE A 20 -20.49 0.76 6.05
C PHE A 20 -21.65 -0.24 6.04
N PRO A 21 -22.90 0.26 6.04
CA PRO A 21 -24.08 -0.60 6.08
C PRO A 21 -24.29 -1.46 4.83
N GLU A 22 -23.76 -1.04 3.66
CA GLU A 22 -23.83 -1.76 2.39
C GLU A 22 -23.21 -3.16 2.47
N GLN A 23 -22.31 -3.38 3.41
CA GLN A 23 -21.68 -4.69 3.62
C GLN A 23 -22.69 -5.81 3.94
N SER A 24 -23.89 -5.46 4.40
CA SER A 24 -24.95 -6.45 4.68
C SER A 24 -25.41 -7.22 3.44
N GLU A 25 -25.17 -6.68 2.24
CA GLU A 25 -25.50 -7.29 0.96
C GLU A 25 -24.27 -7.91 0.27
N MET A 26 -23.07 -7.78 0.88
CA MET A 26 -21.83 -8.27 0.31
C MET A 26 -21.55 -9.73 0.69
N THR A 27 -20.76 -10.36 -0.15
CA THR A 27 -20.26 -11.73 0.03
C THR A 27 -18.74 -11.75 -0.14
N LYS A 28 -18.10 -12.89 0.11
CA LYS A 28 -16.66 -13.05 -0.11
C LYS A 28 -16.21 -12.88 -1.59
N ASP A 29 -17.16 -12.85 -2.52
CA ASP A 29 -16.89 -12.52 -3.94
C ASP A 29 -16.95 -11.01 -4.23
N ASP A 30 -17.25 -10.20 -3.22
CA ASP A 30 -17.23 -8.74 -3.27
C ASP A 30 -15.95 -8.22 -2.60
N TYR A 31 -15.46 -7.05 -3.03
CA TYR A 31 -14.15 -6.56 -2.64
C TYR A 31 -14.24 -5.19 -1.97
N MET A 32 -13.47 -5.03 -0.89
CA MET A 32 -13.06 -3.74 -0.33
C MET A 32 -11.57 -3.58 -0.61
N ILE A 33 -11.21 -2.58 -1.41
CA ILE A 33 -9.82 -2.32 -1.80
C ILE A 33 -9.29 -1.16 -0.97
N VAL A 34 -8.28 -1.41 -0.14
CA VAL A 34 -7.55 -0.39 0.61
C VAL A 34 -6.41 0.14 -0.24
N CYS A 35 -6.45 1.44 -0.55
CA CYS A 35 -5.50 2.07 -1.45
C CYS A 35 -4.26 2.60 -0.71
N GLY A 36 -3.56 1.72 -0.01
CA GLY A 36 -2.34 2.00 0.75
C GLY A 36 -2.58 2.28 2.24
N ASP A 37 -1.49 2.29 2.99
CA ASP A 37 -1.44 2.49 4.43
C ASP A 37 -2.42 1.58 5.18
N PHE A 38 -2.33 0.29 4.86
CA PHE A 38 -3.18 -0.72 5.49
C PHE A 38 -2.87 -0.85 6.98
N GLY A 39 -1.59 -0.98 7.33
CA GLY A 39 -1.08 -0.94 8.70
C GLY A 39 -1.60 -2.02 9.66
N CYS A 40 -2.26 -3.08 9.16
CA CYS A 40 -2.77 -4.17 9.98
C CYS A 40 -1.81 -5.37 10.05
N VAL A 41 -0.78 -5.39 9.20
CA VAL A 41 0.38 -6.30 9.28
C VAL A 41 1.54 -5.45 9.76
N TRP A 42 1.62 -5.22 11.07
CA TRP A 42 2.56 -4.25 11.61
C TRP A 42 3.65 -4.87 12.48
N ASN A 43 3.26 -5.72 13.44
CA ASN A 43 4.22 -6.33 14.34
C ASN A 43 4.90 -7.57 13.73
N GLY A 44 4.30 -8.19 12.72
CA GLY A 44 4.79 -9.38 12.08
C GLY A 44 4.73 -10.63 13.00
N ASP A 45 3.92 -10.57 14.05
CA ASP A 45 3.75 -11.65 15.01
C ASP A 45 2.27 -11.86 15.37
N LYS A 46 2.01 -12.73 16.34
CA LYS A 46 0.65 -13.08 16.78
C LYS A 46 -0.15 -11.91 17.38
N SER A 47 0.46 -10.78 17.66
CA SER A 47 -0.26 -9.60 18.16
C SER A 47 -1.13 -8.95 17.07
N ASP A 48 -0.82 -9.19 15.80
CA ASP A 48 -1.64 -8.76 14.66
C ASP A 48 -2.86 -9.67 14.44
N ASP A 49 -2.81 -10.93 14.91
CA ASP A 49 -3.85 -11.95 14.67
C ASP A 49 -5.28 -11.50 15.02
N PRO A 50 -5.57 -10.90 16.19
CA PRO A 50 -6.94 -10.52 16.53
C PRO A 50 -7.58 -9.58 15.52
N GLN A 51 -6.82 -8.63 14.97
CA GLN A 51 -7.31 -7.70 13.96
C GLN A 51 -7.43 -8.36 12.60
N LEU A 52 -6.46 -9.17 12.20
CA LEU A 52 -6.48 -9.90 10.93
C LEU A 52 -7.62 -10.93 10.89
N ASP A 53 -7.88 -11.63 12.00
CA ASP A 53 -8.99 -12.57 12.11
C ASP A 53 -10.35 -11.87 12.09
N TRP A 54 -10.44 -10.67 12.67
CA TRP A 54 -11.64 -9.84 12.56
C TRP A 54 -11.88 -9.39 11.12
N LEU A 55 -10.84 -8.96 10.40
CA LEU A 55 -10.92 -8.62 8.97
C LEU A 55 -11.32 -9.82 8.13
N GLU A 56 -10.78 -11.01 8.43
CA GLU A 56 -11.17 -12.27 7.76
C GLU A 56 -12.64 -12.61 7.99
N ALA A 57 -13.22 -12.25 9.13
CA ALA A 57 -14.62 -12.52 9.46
C ALA A 57 -15.62 -11.57 8.76
N LEU A 58 -15.17 -10.48 8.12
CA LEU A 58 -16.03 -9.57 7.36
C LEU A 58 -16.75 -10.29 6.23
N PRO A 59 -17.94 -9.85 5.79
CA PRO A 59 -18.70 -10.54 4.75
C PRO A 59 -18.03 -10.47 3.36
N PHE A 60 -17.12 -9.53 3.13
CA PHE A 60 -16.40 -9.31 1.87
C PHE A 60 -14.92 -9.71 1.98
N THR A 61 -14.24 -9.75 0.84
CA THR A 61 -12.79 -9.91 0.77
C THR A 61 -12.12 -8.55 0.86
N VAL A 62 -11.16 -8.41 1.79
CA VAL A 62 -10.32 -7.23 1.92
C VAL A 62 -9.10 -7.40 1.02
N LEU A 63 -8.95 -6.51 0.06
CA LEU A 63 -7.76 -6.38 -0.77
C LEU A 63 -7.02 -5.13 -0.34
N PHE A 64 -5.71 -5.12 -0.35
CA PHE A 64 -4.96 -3.89 -0.11
C PHE A 64 -3.73 -3.80 -1.00
N VAL A 65 -3.35 -2.58 -1.32
CA VAL A 65 -2.06 -2.25 -1.87
C VAL A 65 -1.22 -1.62 -0.76
N ASP A 66 0.08 -1.64 -0.89
CA ASP A 66 0.95 -1.00 0.08
C ASP A 66 0.98 0.53 -0.11
N GLY A 67 1.13 1.26 0.99
CA GLY A 67 1.46 2.67 1.03
C GLY A 67 2.91 2.89 1.46
N ASN A 68 3.20 4.01 2.13
CA ASN A 68 4.49 4.24 2.78
C ASN A 68 4.50 3.78 4.25
N HIS A 69 3.34 3.69 4.89
CA HIS A 69 3.21 3.21 6.27
C HIS A 69 2.84 1.72 6.32
N GLU A 70 3.78 0.88 5.88
CA GLU A 70 3.67 -0.58 5.97
C GLU A 70 4.93 -1.16 6.61
N ASN A 71 4.79 -2.28 7.34
CA ASN A 71 5.94 -3.08 7.73
C ASN A 71 6.28 -4.05 6.59
N PHE A 72 7.18 -3.62 5.70
CA PHE A 72 7.59 -4.41 4.53
C PHE A 72 8.35 -5.67 4.93
N ASP A 73 9.06 -5.67 6.06
CA ASP A 73 9.71 -6.89 6.56
C ASP A 73 8.67 -7.95 6.90
N ALA A 74 7.60 -7.56 7.61
CA ALA A 74 6.51 -8.49 7.96
C ALA A 74 5.73 -8.96 6.72
N LEU A 75 5.50 -8.09 5.73
CA LEU A 75 4.83 -8.47 4.48
C LEU A 75 5.62 -9.49 3.68
N LYS A 76 6.95 -9.40 3.65
CA LYS A 76 7.84 -10.31 2.93
C LYS A 76 7.89 -11.73 3.52
N GLU A 77 7.50 -11.91 4.78
CA GLU A 77 7.42 -13.24 5.40
C GLU A 77 6.28 -14.09 4.85
N TYR A 78 5.28 -13.48 4.23
CA TYR A 78 4.20 -14.21 3.57
C TYR A 78 4.64 -14.75 2.21
N PRO A 79 4.29 -16.00 1.87
CA PRO A 79 4.65 -16.58 0.58
C PRO A 79 3.95 -15.84 -0.57
N VAL A 80 4.69 -15.69 -1.68
CA VAL A 80 4.10 -15.17 -2.92
C VAL A 80 3.26 -16.26 -3.56
N GLU A 81 1.99 -15.93 -3.82
CA GLU A 81 1.04 -16.82 -4.48
C GLU A 81 0.49 -16.19 -5.78
N GLN A 82 -0.05 -17.03 -6.67
CA GLN A 82 -0.80 -16.56 -7.83
C GLN A 82 -2.29 -16.49 -7.50
N TRP A 83 -2.91 -15.35 -7.77
CA TRP A 83 -4.32 -15.15 -7.55
C TRP A 83 -4.89 -14.20 -8.61
N ARG A 84 -5.98 -14.60 -9.28
CA ARG A 84 -6.72 -13.81 -10.29
C ARG A 84 -5.86 -13.08 -11.33
N GLY A 85 -4.76 -13.69 -11.75
CA GLY A 85 -3.88 -13.18 -12.81
C GLY A 85 -2.60 -12.49 -12.33
N GLY A 86 -2.48 -12.16 -11.05
CA GLY A 86 -1.33 -11.48 -10.47
C GLY A 86 -0.74 -12.19 -9.24
N LYS A 87 0.39 -11.69 -8.77
CA LYS A 87 1.07 -12.11 -7.55
C LYS A 87 0.49 -11.42 -6.33
N VAL A 88 0.34 -12.15 -5.24
CA VAL A 88 -0.21 -11.67 -3.98
C VAL A 88 0.53 -12.26 -2.78
N HIS A 89 0.41 -11.60 -1.62
CA HIS A 89 0.59 -12.24 -0.33
C HIS A 89 -0.79 -12.48 0.29
N LYS A 90 -1.11 -13.72 0.61
CA LYS A 90 -2.35 -14.05 1.34
C LYS A 90 -2.09 -13.98 2.85
N ILE A 91 -2.48 -12.87 3.46
CA ILE A 91 -2.36 -12.66 4.90
C ILE A 91 -3.35 -13.56 5.64
N ARG A 92 -4.57 -13.65 5.08
CA ARG A 92 -5.64 -14.59 5.41
C ARG A 92 -6.31 -15.04 4.10
N PRO A 93 -7.16 -16.06 4.09
CA PRO A 93 -7.89 -16.46 2.87
C PRO A 93 -8.60 -15.32 2.15
N HIS A 94 -9.10 -14.32 2.90
CA HIS A 94 -9.83 -13.17 2.38
C HIS A 94 -9.27 -11.81 2.83
N VAL A 95 -8.01 -11.77 3.28
CA VAL A 95 -7.22 -10.55 3.49
C VAL A 95 -5.97 -10.67 2.64
N ILE A 96 -5.91 -9.95 1.53
CA ILE A 96 -4.94 -10.22 0.44
C ILE A 96 -4.21 -8.95 0.07
N HIS A 97 -2.89 -8.99 0.15
CA HIS A 97 -2.00 -7.95 -0.38
C HIS A 97 -1.80 -8.14 -1.87
N LEU A 98 -2.20 -7.14 -2.66
CA LEU A 98 -1.98 -7.09 -4.09
C LEU A 98 -0.61 -6.50 -4.38
N MET A 99 0.32 -7.31 -4.91
CA MET A 99 1.69 -6.87 -5.14
C MET A 99 1.79 -5.85 -6.28
N ARG A 100 2.79 -4.99 -6.22
CA ARG A 100 3.08 -3.96 -7.22
C ARG A 100 3.35 -4.54 -8.60
N GLY A 101 3.01 -3.77 -9.64
CA GLY A 101 3.28 -4.14 -11.02
C GLY A 101 2.38 -5.25 -11.58
N GLN A 102 1.40 -5.70 -10.81
CA GLN A 102 0.49 -6.79 -11.18
C GLN A 102 -0.82 -6.26 -11.76
N ALA A 103 -1.50 -7.13 -12.52
CA ALA A 103 -2.86 -6.89 -12.97
C ALA A 103 -3.77 -8.04 -12.55
N PHE A 104 -4.98 -7.70 -12.11
CA PHE A 104 -5.96 -8.64 -11.58
C PHE A 104 -7.29 -8.52 -12.31
N GLU A 105 -7.90 -9.67 -12.61
CA GLU A 105 -9.26 -9.75 -13.15
C GLU A 105 -10.27 -9.86 -11.99
N LEU A 106 -10.93 -8.74 -11.69
CA LEU A 106 -11.93 -8.66 -10.62
C LEU A 106 -13.28 -8.28 -11.21
N GLN A 107 -14.28 -9.13 -11.05
CA GLN A 107 -15.67 -8.90 -11.48
C GLN A 107 -15.79 -8.45 -12.97
N GLY A 108 -14.92 -9.00 -13.84
CA GLY A 108 -14.94 -8.72 -15.28
C GLY A 108 -14.22 -7.44 -15.70
N HIS A 109 -13.46 -6.83 -14.78
CA HIS A 109 -12.63 -5.66 -15.02
C HIS A 109 -11.17 -5.94 -14.70
N THR A 110 -10.27 -5.27 -15.43
CA THR A 110 -8.83 -5.35 -15.22
C THR A 110 -8.36 -4.23 -14.29
N PHE A 111 -7.80 -4.62 -13.15
CA PHE A 111 -7.22 -3.72 -12.15
C PHE A 111 -5.71 -3.81 -12.22
N PHE A 112 -5.03 -2.70 -12.48
CA PHE A 112 -3.57 -2.61 -12.39
C PHE A 112 -3.19 -1.99 -11.06
N ILE A 113 -2.17 -2.57 -10.41
CA ILE A 113 -1.74 -2.21 -9.04
C ILE A 113 -0.35 -1.60 -9.07
N MET A 114 -0.20 -0.44 -8.43
CA MET A 114 1.10 0.19 -8.21
C MET A 114 1.08 0.95 -6.89
N GLY A 115 1.37 0.25 -5.80
CA GLY A 115 1.46 0.81 -4.45
C GLY A 115 2.71 1.63 -4.22
N GLY A 116 2.86 2.09 -2.97
CA GLY A 116 3.97 2.91 -2.49
C GLY A 116 3.70 4.40 -2.54
N ALA A 117 4.46 5.13 -1.74
CA ALA A 117 4.59 6.58 -1.76
C ALA A 117 5.86 6.98 -1.00
N GLN A 118 6.40 8.13 -1.31
CA GLN A 118 7.50 8.70 -0.55
C GLN A 118 6.98 9.36 0.73
N SER A 119 7.57 9.02 1.88
CA SER A 119 7.30 9.69 3.15
C SER A 119 7.69 11.17 3.11
N HIS A 120 6.86 12.03 3.68
CA HIS A 120 7.06 13.47 3.70
C HIS A 120 7.61 14.00 5.04
N ASP A 121 7.52 13.21 6.09
CA ASP A 121 7.89 13.52 7.47
C ASP A 121 9.27 12.98 7.87
N ILE A 122 10.19 12.96 6.91
CA ILE A 122 11.58 12.50 7.04
C ILE A 122 12.59 13.64 6.80
N ALA A 123 12.16 14.92 6.96
CA ALA A 123 13.01 16.08 6.65
C ALA A 123 14.30 16.12 7.48
N ASP A 124 14.29 15.58 8.70
CA ASP A 124 15.45 15.53 9.60
C ASP A 124 16.17 14.17 9.53
N GLY A 125 15.74 13.29 8.62
CA GLY A 125 16.41 12.07 8.23
C GLY A 125 15.83 10.79 8.80
N ILE A 126 16.53 9.70 8.51
CA ILE A 126 16.22 8.35 8.95
C ILE A 126 17.36 7.89 9.84
N LEU A 127 17.02 7.36 11.00
CA LEU A 127 17.98 6.80 11.94
C LEU A 127 18.14 5.31 11.72
N ASP A 128 19.38 4.82 11.89
CA ASP A 128 19.68 3.40 11.93
C ASP A 128 20.02 3.00 13.37
N MET A 129 19.34 2.02 13.91
CA MET A 129 19.56 1.55 15.29
C MET A 129 20.96 0.96 15.52
N ASP A 130 21.59 0.48 14.47
CA ASP A 130 22.96 -0.06 14.53
C ASP A 130 24.05 1.03 14.47
N SER A 131 23.65 2.29 14.25
CA SER A 131 24.58 3.42 14.25
C SER A 131 25.12 3.70 15.64
N SER A 132 26.43 3.96 15.76
CA SER A 132 27.08 4.23 17.03
C SER A 132 26.61 5.52 17.72
N ASP A 133 26.00 6.45 16.96
CA ASP A 133 25.46 7.73 17.43
C ASP A 133 23.94 7.72 17.56
N PHE A 134 23.28 6.55 17.40
CA PHE A 134 21.81 6.43 17.38
C PHE A 134 21.16 7.14 18.57
N TYR A 135 21.52 6.79 19.78
CA TYR A 135 20.87 7.34 20.98
C TYR A 135 21.05 8.86 21.13
N GLU A 136 22.25 9.38 20.81
CA GLU A 136 22.51 10.81 20.86
C GLU A 136 21.67 11.58 19.84
N ARG A 137 21.60 11.10 18.61
CA ARG A 137 20.76 11.67 17.56
C ARG A 137 19.27 11.55 17.88
N TYR A 138 18.82 10.38 18.31
CA TYR A 138 17.42 10.15 18.70
C TYR A 138 16.97 11.14 19.78
N ASP A 139 17.73 11.26 20.89
CA ASP A 139 17.42 12.19 21.96
C ASP A 139 17.41 13.66 21.49
N SER A 140 18.34 14.01 20.61
CA SER A 140 18.39 15.36 20.02
C SER A 140 17.17 15.66 19.15
N LEU A 141 16.82 14.76 18.25
CA LEU A 141 15.68 14.91 17.35
C LEU A 141 14.36 14.94 18.11
N CYS A 142 14.18 14.08 19.10
CA CYS A 142 13.01 14.08 19.96
C CYS A 142 12.85 15.42 20.73
N ARG A 143 13.94 15.95 21.30
CA ARG A 143 13.90 17.25 22.03
C ARG A 143 13.54 18.41 21.11
N ASN A 144 13.91 18.33 19.85
CA ASN A 144 13.65 19.38 18.86
C ASN A 144 12.31 19.21 18.14
N HIS A 145 11.52 18.19 18.45
CA HIS A 145 10.28 17.83 17.75
C HIS A 145 10.49 17.69 16.24
N SER A 146 11.63 17.09 15.86
CA SER A 146 12.05 16.91 14.48
C SER A 146 11.23 15.85 13.75
N GLN A 147 11.17 15.95 12.43
CA GLN A 147 10.52 14.98 11.53
C GLN A 147 11.52 13.91 11.10
N PHE A 148 11.54 12.79 11.79
CA PHE A 148 12.45 11.68 11.50
C PHE A 148 11.77 10.33 11.69
N HIS A 149 12.30 9.32 11.05
CA HIS A 149 11.90 7.92 11.21
C HIS A 149 13.09 7.04 11.59
N ILE A 150 12.78 5.80 11.95
CA ILE A 150 13.78 4.78 12.30
C ILE A 150 13.67 3.66 11.28
N ASN A 151 14.79 3.33 10.65
CA ASN A 151 14.91 2.28 9.65
C ASN A 151 14.45 0.94 10.21
N HIS A 152 13.65 0.19 9.45
CA HIS A 152 13.02 -1.10 9.82
C HIS A 152 12.16 -1.07 11.11
N ILE A 153 11.67 0.12 11.53
CA ILE A 153 10.72 0.29 12.65
C ILE A 153 9.53 1.14 12.26
N SER A 154 9.79 2.30 11.64
CA SER A 154 8.75 3.22 11.20
C SER A 154 8.97 3.73 9.77
N TRP A 155 10.02 3.27 9.13
CA TRP A 155 10.35 3.56 7.74
C TRP A 155 11.11 2.39 7.11
N TRP A 156 10.85 2.14 5.84
CA TRP A 156 11.51 1.14 4.99
C TRP A 156 11.82 1.75 3.64
N GLU A 157 12.98 1.43 3.06
CA GLU A 157 13.33 1.86 1.70
C GLU A 157 12.31 1.36 0.67
N GLU A 158 11.67 0.25 0.96
CA GLU A 158 10.63 -0.39 0.16
C GLU A 158 9.32 0.41 0.10
N GLU A 159 9.17 1.53 0.83
CA GLU A 159 8.06 2.45 0.60
C GLU A 159 8.00 2.91 -0.87
N MET A 160 9.17 2.98 -1.53
CA MET A 160 9.27 3.26 -2.95
C MET A 160 9.50 1.97 -3.75
N PRO A 161 8.87 1.82 -4.92
CA PRO A 161 9.08 0.64 -5.76
C PRO A 161 10.52 0.48 -6.23
N SER A 162 11.01 -0.76 -6.25
CA SER A 162 12.31 -1.13 -6.79
C SER A 162 12.34 -1.03 -8.33
N ASP A 163 13.55 -1.06 -8.90
CA ASP A 163 13.73 -1.09 -10.37
C ASP A 163 13.11 -2.35 -11.00
N GLU A 164 13.14 -3.47 -10.29
CA GLU A 164 12.54 -4.74 -10.69
C GLU A 164 11.01 -4.64 -10.72
N GLU A 165 10.40 -4.00 -9.72
CA GLU A 165 8.95 -3.78 -9.67
C GLU A 165 8.50 -2.83 -10.81
N TYR A 166 9.25 -1.78 -11.10
CA TYR A 166 8.97 -0.93 -12.28
C TYR A 166 9.10 -1.71 -13.59
N ALA A 167 10.10 -2.57 -13.72
CA ALA A 167 10.28 -3.38 -14.93
C ALA A 167 9.13 -4.38 -15.09
N GLU A 168 8.70 -5.05 -14.01
CA GLU A 168 7.55 -5.95 -14.01
C GLU A 168 6.24 -5.21 -14.35
N ALA A 169 6.05 -4.03 -13.77
CA ALA A 169 4.91 -3.16 -14.03
C ALA A 169 4.80 -2.80 -15.52
N ARG A 170 5.92 -2.40 -16.15
CA ARG A 170 5.98 -2.09 -17.58
C ARG A 170 5.66 -3.31 -18.44
N GLN A 171 6.23 -4.47 -18.12
CA GLN A 171 5.94 -5.72 -18.85
C GLN A 171 4.46 -6.10 -18.74
N THR A 172 3.85 -5.94 -17.58
CA THR A 172 2.42 -6.18 -17.37
C THR A 172 1.57 -5.25 -18.22
N LEU A 173 1.86 -3.94 -18.20
CA LEU A 173 1.14 -2.94 -18.98
C LEU A 173 1.32 -3.14 -20.49
N GLU A 174 2.53 -3.46 -20.96
CA GLU A 174 2.81 -3.76 -22.36
C GLU A 174 2.02 -4.97 -22.85
N ARG A 175 1.97 -6.05 -22.06
CA ARG A 175 1.15 -7.24 -22.35
C ARG A 175 -0.33 -6.90 -22.48
N LEU A 176 -0.84 -5.92 -21.73
CA LEU A 176 -2.23 -5.45 -21.76
C LEU A 176 -2.44 -4.33 -22.82
N GLY A 177 -1.40 -3.94 -23.57
CA GLY A 177 -1.45 -2.82 -24.51
C GLY A 177 -1.75 -1.49 -23.84
N TRP A 178 -1.36 -1.34 -22.57
CA TRP A 178 -1.61 -0.19 -21.69
C TRP A 178 -3.10 0.10 -21.45
N LYS A 179 -3.96 -0.91 -21.62
CA LYS A 179 -5.42 -0.79 -21.44
C LYS A 179 -5.83 -1.55 -20.19
N VAL A 180 -6.23 -0.81 -19.18
CA VAL A 180 -6.74 -1.31 -17.91
C VAL A 180 -7.99 -0.51 -17.54
N ASP A 181 -8.94 -1.14 -16.84
CA ASP A 181 -10.17 -0.44 -16.43
C ASP A 181 -9.92 0.44 -15.21
N TYR A 182 -9.07 -0.02 -14.30
CA TYR A 182 -8.75 0.69 -13.06
C TYR A 182 -7.26 0.62 -12.76
N VAL A 183 -6.72 1.71 -12.21
CA VAL A 183 -5.37 1.77 -11.66
C VAL A 183 -5.51 2.08 -10.17
N ILE A 184 -5.04 1.17 -9.31
CA ILE A 184 -5.06 1.33 -7.86
C ILE A 184 -3.66 1.70 -7.38
N THR A 185 -3.58 2.83 -6.71
CA THR A 185 -2.31 3.41 -6.21
C THR A 185 -2.56 4.03 -4.84
N HIS A 186 -1.48 4.26 -4.08
CA HIS A 186 -1.56 5.04 -2.85
C HIS A 186 -1.36 6.53 -3.14
N CYS A 187 -0.32 6.91 -3.87
CA CYS A 187 -0.11 8.30 -4.29
C CYS A 187 -0.74 8.61 -5.65
N ALA A 188 -0.96 9.89 -5.94
CA ALA A 188 -1.53 10.33 -7.21
C ALA A 188 -0.43 10.64 -8.25
N PRO A 189 -0.74 10.59 -9.57
CA PRO A 189 0.17 10.99 -10.64
C PRO A 189 0.65 12.44 -10.49
N THR A 190 1.85 12.74 -11.02
CA THR A 190 2.51 14.04 -10.92
C THR A 190 1.59 15.22 -11.25
N ALA A 191 0.86 15.19 -12.36
CA ALA A 191 0.00 16.31 -12.74
C ALA A 191 -1.19 16.52 -11.80
N ILE A 192 -1.64 15.47 -11.11
CA ILE A 192 -2.70 15.58 -10.09
C ILE A 192 -2.12 16.15 -8.80
N GLN A 193 -0.95 15.65 -8.34
CA GLN A 193 -0.25 16.19 -7.18
C GLN A 193 0.04 17.69 -7.32
N GLN A 194 0.53 18.12 -8.49
CA GLN A 194 0.81 19.52 -8.78
C GLN A 194 -0.44 20.42 -8.85
N LYS A 195 -1.62 19.86 -9.12
CA LYS A 195 -2.88 20.60 -9.01
C LYS A 195 -3.31 20.82 -7.54
N ILE A 196 -2.95 19.86 -6.67
CA ILE A 196 -3.26 19.94 -5.23
C ILE A 196 -2.26 20.86 -4.54
N ASN A 197 -0.97 20.70 -4.86
CA ASN A 197 0.14 21.50 -4.33
C ASN A 197 1.07 21.90 -5.48
N ALA A 198 1.08 23.20 -5.83
CA ALA A 198 1.88 23.72 -6.94
C ALA A 198 3.41 23.55 -6.72
N ASP A 199 3.85 23.43 -5.46
CA ASP A 199 5.25 23.24 -5.10
C ASP A 199 5.67 21.77 -5.03
N PHE A 200 4.74 20.84 -5.34
CA PHE A 200 5.01 19.40 -5.35
C PHE A 200 6.16 19.07 -6.32
N LYS A 201 7.15 18.35 -5.80
CA LYS A 201 8.29 17.87 -6.59
C LYS A 201 8.03 16.42 -6.99
N PRO A 202 7.99 16.13 -8.29
CA PRO A 202 7.83 14.77 -8.78
C PRO A 202 8.93 13.83 -8.29
N ASP A 203 8.57 12.58 -8.10
CA ASP A 203 9.47 11.46 -7.89
C ASP A 203 9.26 10.41 -8.99
N LYS A 204 10.08 9.36 -8.97
CA LYS A 204 10.04 8.29 -9.97
C LYS A 204 8.68 7.59 -10.04
N LEU A 205 8.00 7.42 -8.89
CA LEU A 205 6.70 6.75 -8.82
C LEU A 205 5.59 7.64 -9.40
N THR A 206 5.51 8.90 -8.97
CA THR A 206 4.48 9.83 -9.44
C THR A 206 4.61 10.14 -10.94
N ASP A 207 5.84 10.16 -11.48
CA ASP A 207 6.10 10.28 -12.92
C ASP A 207 5.72 9.00 -13.68
N PHE A 208 5.95 7.82 -13.11
CA PHE A 208 5.49 6.57 -13.71
C PHE A 208 3.96 6.47 -13.74
N LEU A 209 3.29 6.88 -12.67
CA LEU A 209 1.83 6.96 -12.64
C LEU A 209 1.28 7.97 -13.67
N GLU A 210 1.99 9.07 -13.89
CA GLU A 210 1.65 10.04 -14.94
C GLU A 210 1.79 9.43 -16.35
N GLU A 211 2.83 8.62 -16.59
CA GLU A 211 2.97 7.88 -17.84
C GLU A 211 1.78 6.92 -18.07
N ILE A 212 1.38 6.17 -17.03
CA ILE A 212 0.21 5.29 -17.11
C ILE A 212 -1.03 6.10 -17.47
N ARG A 213 -1.32 7.17 -16.75
CA ARG A 213 -2.47 8.05 -16.97
C ARG A 213 -2.54 8.62 -18.38
N CYS A 214 -1.39 8.89 -19.01
CA CYS A 214 -1.33 9.45 -20.35
C CYS A 214 -1.47 8.41 -21.47
N ARG A 215 -1.23 7.12 -21.15
CA ARG A 215 -1.22 6.02 -22.14
C ARG A 215 -2.45 5.12 -22.06
N SER A 216 -3.18 5.15 -20.96
CA SER A 216 -4.38 4.31 -20.71
C SER A 216 -5.64 4.88 -21.34
#